data_9af9303fa753c4c9df229e6b64abe1a6
#
_entry.id   9af9303fa753c4c9df229e6b64abe1a6
#
_cell.length_a   1.000
_cell.length_b   1.000
_cell.length_c   1.000
_cell.angle_alpha   90.00
_cell.angle_beta   90.00
_cell.angle_gamma   90.00
#
_symmetry.space_group_name_H-M   'P 1'
#
loop_
_entity.id
_entity.type
_entity.pdbx_description
1 polymer ?
#
loop_
_entity_poly.entity_id
_entity_poly.type
_entity_poly.pdbx_seq_one_letter_code
_entity_poly.pdbx_strand_id
1 'polypeptide(L)'
;MRLLHTSDWHLGRSFHGTSLLEEQAAALERITAIAADAAVDAVVIAGDLYDRAIPPAEAVRLFDTTVRRLRETGAAVVAIAGNHDSHVRVSVYDGLLGSLGITIRGEARRCDEPVLVTPRRGGPPVAIYPLPFLEPSLDGPALRPAPEPTAAAPSEPAATPPRLSHEEVTRLALARIHADRERRGGRAVLVAHTFVAGGSPSESERELSVGNVERVSVAAFAGFDYVALGHLHGAQELDGPRLAYSGTPLPYSFSEEGQCKSVRLVDLADDGGVRVEVVPLGVGRPLRTIEGPLAELLADPTLAEASQARLRVILTDESLPLQAMARLRPRFPHIAELRHRPPEHPGQDPVARAERIGPQLSPLERSLAFFADQQGRAAEEPERRLLREALEAAVRREER
;
A
#
# COMPACT_ATOMS: atom_id res chain seq x y z
N MET A 1 22.29 16.53 8.97
CA MET A 1 20.89 16.31 9.38
C MET A 1 20.61 14.81 9.32
N ARG A 2 19.92 14.27 10.32
CA ARG A 2 19.47 12.88 10.34
C ARG A 2 17.94 12.81 10.31
N LEU A 3 17.35 12.05 9.40
CA LEU A 3 15.90 11.86 9.35
C LEU A 3 15.55 10.37 9.34
N LEU A 4 14.33 10.04 9.81
CA LEU A 4 13.72 8.74 9.68
C LEU A 4 12.64 8.81 8.60
N HIS A 5 12.70 7.90 7.63
CA HIS A 5 11.71 7.76 6.57
C HIS A 5 10.90 6.49 6.76
N THR A 6 9.59 6.65 6.85
CA THR A 6 8.56 5.60 6.92
C THR A 6 7.38 5.99 6.02
N SER A 7 6.54 5.04 5.63
CA SER A 7 5.37 5.27 4.77
C SER A 7 4.30 4.20 4.95
N ASP A 8 3.15 4.39 4.34
CA ASP A 8 2.13 3.36 4.11
C ASP A 8 1.73 2.63 5.40
N TRP A 9 1.38 3.41 6.43
CA TRP A 9 1.00 2.86 7.73
C TRP A 9 -0.35 2.13 7.67
N HIS A 10 -1.26 2.57 6.79
CA HIS A 10 -2.60 2.00 6.60
C HIS A 10 -3.31 1.69 7.91
N LEU A 11 -3.32 2.64 8.84
CA LEU A 11 -3.91 2.43 10.17
C LEU A 11 -5.39 2.05 10.07
N GLY A 12 -5.75 0.97 10.77
CA GLY A 12 -7.08 0.39 10.74
C GLY A 12 -7.29 -0.67 9.65
N ARG A 13 -6.22 -1.08 8.94
CA ARG A 13 -6.27 -2.18 7.98
C ARG A 13 -6.54 -3.51 8.65
N SER A 14 -7.28 -4.36 7.95
CA SER A 14 -7.51 -5.75 8.31
C SER A 14 -6.82 -6.68 7.31
N PHE A 15 -6.35 -7.83 7.77
CA PHE A 15 -5.78 -8.89 6.95
C PHE A 15 -6.68 -10.11 6.98
N HIS A 16 -7.33 -10.46 5.88
CA HIS A 16 -8.32 -11.54 5.79
C HIS A 16 -9.36 -11.50 6.93
N GLY A 17 -9.91 -10.31 7.20
CA GLY A 17 -10.92 -10.09 8.23
C GLY A 17 -10.42 -9.98 9.66
N THR A 18 -9.10 -10.13 9.91
CA THR A 18 -8.49 -9.91 11.23
C THR A 18 -7.91 -8.51 11.32
N SER A 19 -8.26 -7.75 12.34
CA SER A 19 -7.69 -6.41 12.57
C SER A 19 -6.18 -6.50 12.82
N LEU A 20 -5.42 -5.59 12.23
CA LEU A 20 -3.97 -5.45 12.43
C LEU A 20 -3.62 -4.37 13.46
N LEU A 21 -4.59 -3.75 14.10
CA LEU A 21 -4.38 -2.53 14.88
C LEU A 21 -3.38 -2.70 16.03
N GLU A 22 -3.38 -3.85 16.70
CA GLU A 22 -2.41 -4.15 17.77
C GLU A 22 -0.98 -4.29 17.22
N GLU A 23 -0.83 -4.99 16.09
CA GLU A 23 0.47 -5.12 15.43
C GLU A 23 0.95 -3.78 14.86
N GLN A 24 0.03 -2.96 14.35
CA GLN A 24 0.31 -1.60 13.91
C GLN A 24 0.78 -0.73 15.08
N ALA A 25 0.15 -0.83 16.24
CA ALA A 25 0.58 -0.11 17.45
C ALA A 25 2.00 -0.51 17.86
N ALA A 26 2.33 -1.81 17.86
CA ALA A 26 3.67 -2.30 18.16
C ALA A 26 4.71 -1.82 17.13
N ALA A 27 4.36 -1.79 15.84
CA ALA A 27 5.23 -1.28 14.79
C ALA A 27 5.53 0.22 14.96
N LEU A 28 4.51 1.03 15.27
CA LEU A 28 4.66 2.47 15.50
C LEU A 28 5.43 2.78 16.79
N GLU A 29 5.29 1.96 17.82
CA GLU A 29 6.11 2.06 19.03
C GLU A 29 7.58 1.77 18.71
N ARG A 30 7.86 0.73 17.90
CA ARG A 30 9.22 0.44 17.43
C ARG A 30 9.81 1.58 16.59
N ILE A 31 9.03 2.16 15.67
CA ILE A 31 9.45 3.34 14.88
C ILE A 31 9.80 4.52 15.80
N THR A 32 8.98 4.77 16.81
CA THR A 32 9.21 5.84 17.79
C THR A 32 10.50 5.59 18.59
N ALA A 33 10.74 4.36 19.02
CA ALA A 33 11.98 3.99 19.71
C ALA A 33 13.20 4.20 18.82
N ILE A 34 13.17 3.76 17.55
CA ILE A 34 14.26 3.98 16.59
C ILE A 34 14.52 5.48 16.40
N ALA A 35 13.46 6.29 16.27
CA ALA A 35 13.60 7.75 16.12
C ALA A 35 14.28 8.41 17.34
N ALA A 36 13.93 7.95 18.55
CA ALA A 36 14.53 8.41 19.80
C ALA A 36 16.00 7.99 19.93
N ASP A 37 16.29 6.69 19.73
CA ASP A 37 17.63 6.11 19.85
C ASP A 37 18.61 6.72 18.85
N ALA A 38 18.14 6.95 17.60
CA ALA A 38 18.94 7.58 16.56
C ALA A 38 19.03 9.11 16.70
N ALA A 39 18.28 9.71 17.64
CA ALA A 39 18.17 11.15 17.87
C ALA A 39 17.92 11.92 16.56
N VAL A 40 16.94 11.47 15.77
CA VAL A 40 16.66 12.06 14.46
C VAL A 40 16.15 13.50 14.57
N ASP A 41 16.50 14.34 13.59
CA ASP A 41 16.04 15.74 13.51
C ASP A 41 14.60 15.83 12.99
N ALA A 42 14.23 14.88 12.09
CA ALA A 42 12.88 14.81 11.54
C ALA A 42 12.45 13.35 11.31
N VAL A 43 11.13 13.11 11.39
CA VAL A 43 10.46 11.90 10.90
C VAL A 43 9.59 12.29 9.73
N VAL A 44 9.81 11.67 8.57
CA VAL A 44 8.98 11.86 7.38
C VAL A 44 8.10 10.63 7.16
N ILE A 45 6.80 10.85 6.94
CA ILE A 45 5.78 9.82 6.72
C ILE A 45 5.20 10.04 5.32
N ALA A 46 5.62 9.21 4.38
CA ALA A 46 5.37 9.43 2.96
C ALA A 46 4.01 8.87 2.49
N GLY A 47 2.93 9.25 3.15
CA GLY A 47 1.55 8.98 2.74
C GLY A 47 0.95 7.68 3.25
N ASP A 48 -0.31 7.45 2.91
CA ASP A 48 -1.16 6.35 3.33
C ASP A 48 -1.14 6.13 4.85
N LEU A 49 -1.50 7.21 5.56
CA LEU A 49 -1.58 7.23 7.02
C LEU A 49 -2.66 6.28 7.51
N TYR A 50 -3.79 6.25 6.83
CA TYR A 50 -4.95 5.41 7.11
C TYR A 50 -5.28 4.47 5.94
N ASP A 51 -5.89 3.33 6.24
CA ASP A 51 -6.31 2.36 5.22
C ASP A 51 -7.47 2.85 4.33
N ARG A 52 -8.21 3.85 4.80
CA ARG A 52 -9.37 4.42 4.09
C ARG A 52 -9.61 5.88 4.47
N ALA A 53 -10.25 6.62 3.59
CA ALA A 53 -10.58 8.05 3.77
C ALA A 53 -11.43 8.35 5.02
N ILE A 54 -12.18 7.38 5.54
CA ILE A 54 -12.93 7.44 6.80
C ILE A 54 -12.39 6.34 7.72
N PRO A 55 -11.31 6.61 8.48
CA PRO A 55 -10.70 5.63 9.36
C PRO A 55 -11.56 5.35 10.60
N PRO A 56 -11.45 4.17 11.22
CA PRO A 56 -12.05 3.91 12.52
C PRO A 56 -11.40 4.77 13.61
N ALA A 57 -12.18 5.08 14.65
CA ALA A 57 -11.75 5.99 15.72
C ALA A 57 -10.46 5.52 16.42
N GLU A 58 -10.27 4.22 16.56
CA GLU A 58 -9.06 3.62 17.16
C GLU A 58 -7.81 3.91 16.33
N ALA A 59 -7.92 3.87 15.00
CA ALA A 59 -6.82 4.21 14.09
C ALA A 59 -6.44 5.70 14.21
N VAL A 60 -7.45 6.58 14.34
CA VAL A 60 -7.21 8.02 14.56
C VAL A 60 -6.49 8.27 15.89
N ARG A 61 -6.93 7.60 16.97
CA ARG A 61 -6.27 7.70 18.28
C ARG A 61 -4.83 7.18 18.25
N LEU A 62 -4.59 6.07 17.54
CA LEU A 62 -3.25 5.52 17.39
C LEU A 62 -2.33 6.49 16.66
N PHE A 63 -2.80 7.10 15.57
CA PHE A 63 -2.05 8.13 14.84
C PHE A 63 -1.72 9.33 15.73
N ASP A 64 -2.71 9.92 16.40
CA ASP A 64 -2.52 11.07 17.30
C ASP A 64 -1.49 10.75 18.40
N THR A 65 -1.63 9.61 19.07
CA THR A 65 -0.71 9.18 20.11
C THR A 65 0.71 9.02 19.59
N THR A 66 0.87 8.42 18.41
CA THR A 66 2.19 8.19 17.79
C THR A 66 2.86 9.50 17.39
N VAL A 67 2.13 10.41 16.75
CA VAL A 67 2.68 11.71 16.34
C VAL A 67 3.13 12.52 17.56
N ARG A 68 2.37 12.50 18.65
CA ARG A 68 2.78 13.15 19.92
C ARG A 68 4.07 12.56 20.46
N ARG A 69 4.18 11.23 20.54
CA ARG A 69 5.39 10.54 21.02
C ARG A 69 6.60 10.83 20.13
N LEU A 70 6.42 10.85 18.80
CA LEU A 70 7.47 11.24 17.87
C LEU A 70 7.93 12.68 18.15
N ARG A 71 7.01 13.61 18.41
CA ARG A 71 7.37 14.99 18.80
C ARG A 71 8.11 15.07 20.13
N GLU A 72 7.73 14.26 21.11
CA GLU A 72 8.41 14.17 22.42
C GLU A 72 9.88 13.75 22.29
N THR A 73 10.25 13.00 21.25
CA THR A 73 11.67 12.74 20.91
C THR A 73 12.42 14.01 20.50
N GLY A 74 11.69 15.11 20.23
CA GLY A 74 12.20 16.38 19.73
C GLY A 74 12.33 16.45 18.20
N ALA A 75 12.04 15.38 17.46
CA ALA A 75 12.06 15.39 16.00
C ALA A 75 10.91 16.24 15.42
N ALA A 76 11.10 16.95 14.32
CA ALA A 76 10.00 17.46 13.53
C ALA A 76 9.25 16.29 12.88
N VAL A 77 7.93 16.37 12.78
CA VAL A 77 7.11 15.34 12.09
C VAL A 77 6.53 15.96 10.82
N VAL A 78 6.84 15.35 9.68
CA VAL A 78 6.34 15.78 8.38
C VAL A 78 5.64 14.60 7.72
N ALA A 79 4.32 14.66 7.64
CA ALA A 79 3.48 13.65 7.03
C ALA A 79 2.76 14.21 5.80
N ILE A 80 2.48 13.37 4.81
CA ILE A 80 1.68 13.72 3.66
C ILE A 80 0.47 12.78 3.53
N ALA A 81 -0.56 13.20 2.82
CA ALA A 81 -1.65 12.31 2.41
C ALA A 81 -1.20 11.39 1.28
N GLY A 82 -1.56 10.11 1.35
CA GLY A 82 -1.49 9.16 0.25
C GLY A 82 -2.83 9.03 -0.49
N ASN A 83 -2.94 8.02 -1.36
CA ASN A 83 -4.16 7.81 -2.17
C ASN A 83 -5.31 7.12 -1.40
N HIS A 84 -5.03 6.53 -0.23
CA HIS A 84 -6.04 6.00 0.68
C HIS A 84 -6.61 7.06 1.61
N ASP A 85 -5.87 8.13 1.86
CA ASP A 85 -6.23 9.20 2.78
C ASP A 85 -7.27 10.15 2.20
N SER A 86 -8.06 10.79 3.07
CA SER A 86 -8.80 11.99 2.70
C SER A 86 -7.89 13.20 2.86
N HIS A 87 -7.41 13.77 1.76
CA HIS A 87 -6.54 14.94 1.78
C HIS A 87 -7.11 16.09 2.61
N VAL A 88 -8.43 16.34 2.57
CA VAL A 88 -9.11 17.36 3.37
C VAL A 88 -9.04 17.03 4.85
N ARG A 89 -9.34 15.78 5.26
CA ARG A 89 -9.39 15.39 6.66
C ARG A 89 -8.03 15.42 7.34
N VAL A 90 -6.99 14.95 6.64
CA VAL A 90 -5.63 14.92 7.22
C VAL A 90 -5.03 16.32 7.28
N SER A 91 -5.44 17.25 6.40
CA SER A 91 -4.93 18.63 6.37
C SER A 91 -5.62 19.58 7.32
N VAL A 92 -6.72 19.18 7.94
CA VAL A 92 -7.58 20.07 8.75
C VAL A 92 -6.80 20.91 9.77
N TYR A 93 -5.70 20.38 10.30
CA TYR A 93 -4.88 21.06 11.31
C TYR A 93 -3.49 21.48 10.82
N ASP A 94 -3.17 21.34 9.52
CA ASP A 94 -1.82 21.61 8.99
C ASP A 94 -1.31 23.02 9.41
N GLY A 95 -2.15 24.04 9.25
CA GLY A 95 -1.77 25.41 9.62
C GLY A 95 -1.66 25.66 11.12
N LEU A 96 -2.28 24.84 11.97
CA LEU A 96 -2.28 25.01 13.43
C LEU A 96 -1.14 24.23 14.10
N LEU A 97 -0.78 23.06 13.58
CA LEU A 97 0.21 22.18 14.17
C LEU A 97 1.65 22.56 13.82
N GLY A 98 1.85 23.42 12.83
CA GLY A 98 3.18 23.85 12.37
C GLY A 98 4.04 24.47 13.47
N SER A 99 3.44 25.30 14.34
CA SER A 99 4.13 25.88 15.50
C SER A 99 4.59 24.84 16.53
N LEU A 100 3.96 23.66 16.52
CA LEU A 100 4.34 22.53 17.37
C LEU A 100 5.38 21.61 16.69
N GLY A 101 5.83 21.95 15.47
CA GLY A 101 6.77 21.13 14.69
C GLY A 101 6.13 19.89 14.08
N ILE A 102 4.82 19.92 13.80
CA ILE A 102 4.07 18.88 13.11
C ILE A 102 3.44 19.48 11.86
N THR A 103 3.71 18.89 10.71
CA THR A 103 3.10 19.25 9.42
C THR A 103 2.44 18.02 8.83
N ILE A 104 1.17 18.13 8.47
CA ILE A 104 0.40 17.05 7.81
C ILE A 104 -0.20 17.62 6.54
N ARG A 105 0.50 17.46 5.41
CA ARG A 105 0.14 18.05 4.14
C ARG A 105 -0.76 17.13 3.33
N GLY A 106 -1.98 17.59 3.02
CA GLY A 106 -2.86 16.91 2.09
C GLY A 106 -3.20 17.75 0.86
N GLU A 107 -2.91 19.07 0.88
CA GLU A 107 -3.22 19.98 -0.22
C GLU A 107 -2.03 20.20 -1.15
N ALA A 108 -2.17 19.80 -2.41
CA ALA A 108 -1.14 19.93 -3.45
C ALA A 108 -0.74 21.39 -3.75
N ARG A 109 -1.68 22.33 -3.60
CA ARG A 109 -1.42 23.77 -3.86
C ARG A 109 -0.34 24.38 -2.99
N ARG A 110 -0.02 23.76 -1.84
CA ARG A 110 1.01 24.21 -0.89
C ARG A 110 2.29 23.37 -0.98
N CYS A 111 2.53 22.66 -2.07
CA CYS A 111 3.69 21.80 -2.26
C CYS A 111 5.02 22.56 -2.24
N ASP A 112 5.02 23.83 -2.62
CA ASP A 112 6.17 24.75 -2.63
C ASP A 112 6.40 25.49 -1.30
N GLU A 113 5.66 25.13 -0.25
CA GLU A 113 5.88 25.62 1.12
C GLU A 113 6.63 24.56 1.93
N PRO A 114 7.97 24.59 2.02
CA PRO A 114 8.73 23.59 2.74
C PRO A 114 8.66 23.76 4.26
N VAL A 115 8.88 22.66 4.95
CA VAL A 115 9.19 22.66 6.38
C VAL A 115 10.69 22.82 6.56
N LEU A 116 11.11 23.90 7.23
CA LEU A 116 12.53 24.15 7.51
C LEU A 116 12.92 23.48 8.81
N VAL A 117 13.82 22.52 8.73
CA VAL A 117 14.32 21.80 9.92
C VAL A 117 15.79 22.13 10.13
N THR A 118 16.10 22.74 11.28
CA THR A 118 17.47 22.97 11.70
C THR A 118 18.02 21.73 12.41
N PRO A 119 19.14 21.16 11.95
CA PRO A 119 19.73 20.00 12.59
C PRO A 119 20.12 20.30 14.05
N ARG A 120 19.87 19.36 14.97
CA ARG A 120 20.24 19.51 16.40
C ARG A 120 21.74 19.69 16.61
N ARG A 121 22.55 19.15 15.72
CA ARG A 121 24.01 19.29 15.72
C ARG A 121 24.49 20.63 15.19
N GLY A 122 23.57 21.54 14.86
CA GLY A 122 23.85 22.82 14.21
C GLY A 122 23.99 22.69 12.69
N GLY A 123 24.21 23.83 12.04
CA GLY A 123 24.30 23.95 10.59
C GLY A 123 23.08 24.63 9.95
N PRO A 124 23.08 24.80 8.63
CA PRO A 124 21.98 25.43 7.92
C PRO A 124 20.73 24.55 7.94
N PRO A 125 19.52 25.17 7.93
CA PRO A 125 18.28 24.42 7.86
C PRO A 125 18.18 23.67 6.54
N VAL A 126 17.55 22.50 6.59
CA VAL A 126 17.20 21.68 5.41
C VAL A 126 15.73 21.87 5.10
N ALA A 127 15.41 22.12 3.84
CA ALA A 127 14.04 22.29 3.37
C ALA A 127 13.42 20.92 3.06
N ILE A 128 12.34 20.55 3.76
CA ILE A 128 11.57 19.34 3.48
C ILE A 128 10.30 19.75 2.76
N TYR A 129 10.12 19.33 1.51
CA TYR A 129 8.96 19.61 0.68
C TYR A 129 7.94 18.48 0.78
N PRO A 130 6.80 18.68 1.43
CA PRO A 130 5.75 17.67 1.55
C PRO A 130 4.82 17.73 0.35
N LEU A 131 4.97 16.80 -0.61
CA LEU A 131 4.14 16.64 -1.80
C LEU A 131 3.18 15.46 -1.58
N PRO A 132 1.87 15.70 -1.31
CA PRO A 132 0.89 14.63 -1.14
C PRO A 132 0.64 13.88 -2.44
N PHE A 133 -0.11 12.78 -2.37
CA PHE A 133 -0.63 12.12 -3.56
C PHE A 133 -1.41 13.12 -4.41
N LEU A 134 -1.16 13.11 -5.71
CA LEU A 134 -1.78 14.01 -6.67
C LEU A 134 -2.85 13.26 -7.49
N GLU A 135 -4.09 13.71 -7.36
CA GLU A 135 -5.17 13.28 -8.25
C GLU A 135 -5.25 14.22 -9.45
N PRO A 136 -4.89 13.78 -10.67
CA PRO A 136 -4.78 14.67 -11.82
C PRO A 136 -6.03 15.50 -12.13
N SER A 137 -7.22 14.93 -11.87
CA SER A 137 -8.49 15.59 -12.09
C SER A 137 -8.80 16.70 -11.07
N LEU A 138 -8.31 16.56 -9.84
CA LEU A 138 -8.55 17.49 -8.74
C LEU A 138 -7.43 18.54 -8.63
N ASP A 139 -6.19 18.08 -8.68
CA ASP A 139 -5.02 18.91 -8.39
C ASP A 139 -4.49 19.64 -9.63
N GLY A 140 -4.70 19.07 -10.82
CA GLY A 140 -4.25 19.67 -12.07
C GLY A 140 -4.68 21.12 -12.27
N PRO A 141 -5.96 21.48 -12.08
CA PRO A 141 -6.41 22.87 -12.17
C PRO A 141 -5.74 23.81 -11.17
N ALA A 142 -5.46 23.33 -9.95
CA ALA A 142 -4.86 24.15 -8.89
C ALA A 142 -3.35 24.37 -9.05
N LEU A 143 -2.67 23.47 -9.79
CA LEU A 143 -1.24 23.51 -10.03
C LEU A 143 -0.85 24.19 -11.34
N ARG A 144 -1.79 24.34 -12.27
CA ARG A 144 -1.55 25.08 -13.53
C ARG A 144 -1.26 26.54 -13.23
N PRO A 145 -0.32 27.16 -13.96
CA PRO A 145 -0.15 28.62 -13.92
C PRO A 145 -1.46 29.31 -14.25
N ALA A 146 -1.74 30.42 -13.57
CA ALA A 146 -2.86 31.27 -13.97
C ALA A 146 -2.71 31.68 -15.45
N PRO A 147 -3.78 31.64 -16.25
CA PRO A 147 -3.70 32.14 -17.64
C PRO A 147 -3.25 33.61 -17.61
N GLU A 148 -2.32 33.97 -18.49
CA GLU A 148 -1.95 35.38 -18.65
C GLU A 148 -3.20 36.18 -19.03
N PRO A 149 -3.38 37.36 -18.43
CA PRO A 149 -4.52 38.21 -18.78
C PRO A 149 -4.39 38.66 -20.25
N THR A 150 -5.02 37.92 -21.15
CA THR A 150 -5.15 38.34 -22.56
C THR A 150 -6.17 39.47 -22.63
N ALA A 151 -5.79 40.57 -23.24
CA ALA A 151 -6.62 41.78 -23.38
C ALA A 151 -7.88 41.60 -24.28
N ALA A 152 -8.10 40.42 -24.81
CA ALA A 152 -9.27 40.07 -25.63
C ALA A 152 -10.21 39.16 -24.84
N ALA A 153 -11.48 39.58 -24.71
CA ALA A 153 -12.52 38.69 -24.19
C ALA A 153 -12.63 37.44 -25.10
N PRO A 154 -12.67 36.22 -24.52
CA PRO A 154 -12.81 34.99 -25.30
C PRO A 154 -14.15 35.01 -26.03
N SER A 155 -14.14 34.98 -27.36
CA SER A 155 -15.33 34.93 -28.22
C SER A 155 -15.94 33.51 -28.30
N GLU A 156 -15.31 32.50 -27.73
CA GLU A 156 -15.83 31.14 -27.70
C GLU A 156 -15.72 30.55 -26.29
N PRO A 157 -16.63 29.62 -25.88
CA PRO A 157 -16.49 28.91 -24.61
C PRO A 157 -15.18 28.14 -24.64
N ALA A 158 -14.32 28.40 -23.64
CA ALA A 158 -13.02 27.75 -23.50
C ALA A 158 -13.19 26.22 -23.56
N ALA A 159 -12.52 25.57 -24.49
CA ALA A 159 -12.50 24.12 -24.58
C ALA A 159 -12.05 23.54 -23.22
N THR A 160 -12.73 22.48 -22.77
CA THR A 160 -12.34 21.77 -21.54
C THR A 160 -10.87 21.39 -21.66
N PRO A 161 -10.01 21.84 -20.73
CA PRO A 161 -8.59 21.54 -20.83
C PRO A 161 -8.36 20.02 -20.78
N PRO A 162 -7.40 19.49 -21.55
CA PRO A 162 -7.13 18.06 -21.59
C PRO A 162 -6.81 17.53 -20.18
N ARG A 163 -7.23 16.28 -19.91
CA ARG A 163 -6.88 15.60 -18.67
C ARG A 163 -5.37 15.43 -18.59
N LEU A 164 -4.80 15.80 -17.45
CA LEU A 164 -3.39 15.56 -17.15
C LEU A 164 -3.18 14.09 -16.74
N SER A 165 -2.02 13.56 -17.06
CA SER A 165 -1.51 12.31 -16.48
C SER A 165 -0.91 12.56 -15.09
N HIS A 166 -0.65 11.49 -14.32
CA HIS A 166 0.07 11.60 -13.04
C HIS A 166 1.47 12.21 -13.21
N GLU A 167 2.18 11.87 -14.30
CA GLU A 167 3.47 12.50 -14.60
C GLU A 167 3.36 14.00 -14.85
N GLU A 168 2.38 14.43 -15.62
CA GLU A 168 2.21 15.84 -15.93
C GLU A 168 1.83 16.68 -14.70
N VAL A 169 0.91 16.19 -13.86
CA VAL A 169 0.54 16.90 -12.64
C VAL A 169 1.70 16.92 -11.63
N THR A 170 2.47 15.85 -11.53
CA THR A 170 3.67 15.79 -10.71
C THR A 170 4.73 16.77 -11.19
N ARG A 171 4.97 16.87 -12.49
CA ARG A 171 5.90 17.87 -13.06
C ARG A 171 5.48 19.31 -12.79
N LEU A 172 4.17 19.61 -12.81
CA LEU A 172 3.67 20.94 -12.43
C LEU A 172 3.98 21.26 -10.96
N ALA A 173 3.74 20.33 -10.06
CA ALA A 173 4.07 20.50 -8.64
C ALA A 173 5.59 20.67 -8.43
N LEU A 174 6.40 19.80 -9.06
CA LEU A 174 7.85 19.86 -8.96
C LEU A 174 8.44 21.15 -9.52
N ALA A 175 7.87 21.69 -10.61
CA ALA A 175 8.30 22.99 -11.16
C ALA A 175 8.14 24.14 -10.13
N ARG A 176 7.03 24.14 -9.36
CA ARG A 176 6.83 25.12 -8.28
C ARG A 176 7.83 24.91 -7.14
N ILE A 177 8.06 23.67 -6.76
CA ILE A 177 9.04 23.33 -5.72
C ILE A 177 10.45 23.76 -6.14
N HIS A 178 10.85 23.49 -7.38
CA HIS A 178 12.15 23.89 -7.91
C HIS A 178 12.32 25.42 -7.94
N ALA A 179 11.30 26.16 -8.30
CA ALA A 179 11.33 27.61 -8.27
C ALA A 179 11.52 28.16 -6.84
N ASP A 180 10.94 27.56 -5.81
CA ASP A 180 11.23 27.94 -4.42
C ASP A 180 12.65 27.52 -4.01
N ARG A 181 13.10 26.33 -4.39
CA ARG A 181 14.47 25.85 -4.10
C ARG A 181 15.55 26.77 -4.70
N GLU A 182 15.39 27.19 -5.93
CA GLU A 182 16.32 28.10 -6.58
C GLU A 182 16.44 29.43 -5.85
N ARG A 183 15.31 29.99 -5.40
CA ARG A 183 15.28 31.23 -4.60
C ARG A 183 15.88 31.06 -3.22
N ARG A 184 15.64 29.93 -2.57
CA ARG A 184 16.03 29.65 -1.19
C ARG A 184 17.47 29.19 -1.09
N GLY A 185 17.92 28.37 -2.04
CA GLY A 185 19.20 27.68 -1.96
C GLY A 185 19.21 26.62 -0.85
N GLY A 186 20.37 26.01 -0.66
CA GLY A 186 20.57 25.02 0.40
C GLY A 186 20.08 23.63 0.05
N ARG A 187 19.97 22.79 1.05
CA ARG A 187 19.64 21.36 0.92
C ARG A 187 18.14 21.13 0.93
N ALA A 188 17.71 20.14 0.15
CA ALA A 188 16.30 19.87 -0.01
C ALA A 188 15.99 18.36 -0.01
N VAL A 189 14.98 17.99 0.77
CA VAL A 189 14.35 16.68 0.79
C VAL A 189 12.95 16.80 0.21
N LEU A 190 12.58 15.88 -0.68
CA LEU A 190 11.20 15.72 -1.13
C LEU A 190 10.56 14.55 -0.39
N VAL A 191 9.35 14.71 0.09
CA VAL A 191 8.47 13.62 0.56
C VAL A 191 7.33 13.52 -0.43
N ALA A 192 7.15 12.38 -1.08
CA ALA A 192 6.12 12.20 -2.11
C ALA A 192 5.45 10.84 -2.03
N HIS A 193 4.20 10.77 -2.46
CA HIS A 193 3.44 9.54 -2.53
C HIS A 193 2.97 9.31 -3.97
N THR A 194 3.64 8.42 -4.69
CA THR A 194 3.39 8.19 -6.12
C THR A 194 4.07 6.92 -6.61
N PHE A 195 3.59 6.37 -7.73
CA PHE A 195 4.22 5.24 -8.39
C PHE A 195 5.31 5.72 -9.36
N VAL A 196 6.55 5.45 -9.04
CA VAL A 196 7.72 5.79 -9.89
C VAL A 196 8.08 4.64 -10.81
N ALA A 197 8.38 4.94 -12.06
CA ALA A 197 8.79 3.94 -13.04
C ALA A 197 10.03 3.16 -12.59
N GLY A 198 9.99 1.84 -12.73
CA GLY A 198 11.04 0.93 -12.25
C GLY A 198 10.75 0.33 -10.87
N GLY A 199 9.75 0.84 -10.13
CA GLY A 199 9.30 0.23 -8.89
C GLY A 199 8.52 -1.07 -9.14
N SER A 200 8.63 -2.00 -8.18
CA SER A 200 7.95 -3.30 -8.20
C SER A 200 6.81 -3.30 -7.17
N PRO A 201 5.54 -3.35 -7.59
CA PRO A 201 4.40 -3.42 -6.68
C PRO A 201 4.25 -4.79 -6.06
N SER A 202 3.51 -4.88 -4.94
CA SER A 202 2.96 -6.11 -4.36
C SER A 202 1.47 -6.25 -4.70
N GLU A 203 0.79 -7.28 -4.20
CA GLU A 203 -0.67 -7.45 -4.41
C GLU A 203 -1.51 -6.59 -3.44
N SER A 204 -0.89 -5.88 -2.53
CA SER A 204 -1.59 -5.12 -1.48
C SER A 204 -1.77 -3.64 -1.79
N GLU A 205 -1.05 -3.10 -2.79
CA GLU A 205 -1.28 -1.77 -3.31
C GLU A 205 -2.61 -1.68 -4.05
N ARG A 206 -3.24 -0.54 -3.95
CA ARG A 206 -4.44 -0.25 -4.72
C ARG A 206 -4.05 0.03 -6.17
N GLU A 207 -4.59 -0.77 -7.10
CA GLU A 207 -4.48 -0.43 -8.52
C GLU A 207 -5.19 0.90 -8.79
N LEU A 208 -4.44 1.90 -9.23
CA LEU A 208 -4.95 3.24 -9.49
C LEU A 208 -5.57 3.33 -10.89
N SER A 209 -5.11 2.54 -11.88
CA SER A 209 -5.76 2.42 -13.21
C SER A 209 -5.31 1.21 -14.02
N VAL A 210 -5.97 1.03 -15.17
CA VAL A 210 -5.64 0.01 -16.18
C VAL A 210 -4.57 0.58 -17.13
N GLY A 211 -3.35 0.08 -17.05
CA GLY A 211 -2.24 0.44 -17.94
C GLY A 211 -1.16 1.31 -17.27
N ASN A 212 -0.08 1.58 -18.00
CA ASN A 212 1.12 2.29 -17.50
C ASN A 212 0.94 3.83 -17.32
N VAL A 213 -0.27 4.35 -17.30
CA VAL A 213 -0.57 5.80 -17.34
C VAL A 213 -0.22 6.53 -16.03
N GLU A 214 0.07 5.79 -14.96
CA GLU A 214 0.23 6.35 -13.62
C GLU A 214 1.67 6.44 -13.12
N ARG A 215 2.62 6.03 -13.95
CA ARG A 215 4.03 6.01 -13.55
C ARG A 215 4.70 7.33 -13.80
N VAL A 216 5.34 7.87 -12.76
CA VAL A 216 6.19 9.06 -12.84
C VAL A 216 7.62 8.64 -13.14
N SER A 217 8.28 9.33 -14.08
CA SER A 217 9.68 9.05 -14.41
C SER A 217 10.63 9.36 -13.25
N VAL A 218 11.63 8.50 -13.01
CA VAL A 218 12.72 8.75 -12.05
C VAL A 218 13.36 10.12 -12.29
N ALA A 219 13.55 10.51 -13.56
CA ALA A 219 14.18 11.78 -13.94
C ALA A 219 13.39 13.01 -13.44
N ALA A 220 12.09 12.90 -13.15
CA ALA A 220 11.30 14.00 -12.61
C ALA A 220 11.78 14.44 -11.22
N PHE A 221 12.40 13.53 -10.45
CA PHE A 221 12.86 13.77 -9.08
C PHE A 221 14.30 14.25 -8.97
N ALA A 222 14.95 14.56 -10.09
CA ALA A 222 16.33 15.02 -10.11
C ALA A 222 16.52 16.30 -9.27
N GLY A 223 17.70 16.45 -8.69
CA GLY A 223 18.12 17.66 -7.98
C GLY A 223 17.83 17.69 -6.48
N PHE A 224 17.05 16.78 -5.90
CA PHE A 224 16.89 16.66 -4.45
C PHE A 224 18.05 15.89 -3.82
N ASP A 225 18.41 16.24 -2.59
CA ASP A 225 19.40 15.48 -1.83
C ASP A 225 18.87 14.10 -1.44
N TYR A 226 17.57 14.01 -1.10
CA TYR A 226 16.87 12.77 -0.83
C TYR A 226 15.39 12.88 -1.21
N VAL A 227 14.84 11.82 -1.75
CA VAL A 227 13.41 11.69 -2.07
C VAL A 227 12.84 10.51 -1.30
N ALA A 228 12.00 10.82 -0.31
CA ALA A 228 11.28 9.86 0.51
C ALA A 228 9.95 9.50 -0.16
N LEU A 229 9.86 8.30 -0.72
CA LEU A 229 8.67 7.82 -1.43
C LEU A 229 7.80 6.92 -0.56
N GLY A 230 6.49 7.04 -0.72
CA GLY A 230 5.46 6.07 -0.32
C GLY A 230 4.64 5.63 -1.52
N HIS A 231 3.72 4.69 -1.31
CA HIS A 231 2.84 4.01 -2.25
C HIS A 231 3.21 2.54 -2.50
N LEU A 232 4.49 2.21 -2.66
CA LEU A 232 4.91 0.82 -2.83
C LEU A 232 5.24 0.18 -1.47
N HIS A 233 4.64 -0.96 -1.20
CA HIS A 233 4.69 -1.64 0.10
C HIS A 233 6.02 -2.38 0.35
N GLY A 234 6.77 -2.67 -0.71
CA GLY A 234 8.12 -3.22 -0.62
C GLY A 234 9.19 -2.12 -0.52
N ALA A 235 10.07 -2.20 0.49
CA ALA A 235 11.21 -1.29 0.58
C ALA A 235 12.15 -1.50 -0.61
N GLN A 236 12.44 -0.42 -1.37
CA GLN A 236 13.27 -0.49 -2.58
C GLN A 236 13.92 0.85 -2.93
N GLU A 237 15.01 0.79 -3.68
CA GLU A 237 15.74 1.93 -4.21
C GLU A 237 15.60 1.98 -5.73
N LEU A 238 15.41 3.17 -6.29
CA LEU A 238 15.22 3.35 -7.73
C LEU A 238 16.40 4.07 -8.41
N ASP A 239 16.99 5.05 -7.72
CA ASP A 239 18.20 5.77 -8.18
C ASP A 239 19.21 5.80 -7.02
N GLY A 240 19.73 4.62 -6.70
CA GLY A 240 20.55 4.42 -5.53
C GLY A 240 19.82 4.85 -4.24
N PRO A 241 20.55 5.17 -3.18
CA PRO A 241 19.96 5.46 -1.88
C PRO A 241 19.19 6.80 -1.83
N ARG A 242 19.31 7.65 -2.87
CA ARG A 242 18.71 9.00 -2.87
C ARG A 242 17.23 9.02 -3.20
N LEU A 243 16.72 8.04 -3.92
CA LEU A 243 15.31 7.92 -4.33
C LEU A 243 14.81 6.53 -3.90
N ALA A 244 14.00 6.49 -2.85
CA ALA A 244 13.66 5.22 -2.25
C ALA A 244 12.27 5.18 -1.61
N TYR A 245 11.65 4.00 -1.66
CA TYR A 245 10.48 3.64 -0.87
C TYR A 245 10.93 3.02 0.45
N SER A 246 10.31 3.42 1.56
CA SER A 246 10.53 2.76 2.85
C SER A 246 9.74 1.45 2.96
N GLY A 247 8.64 1.35 2.24
CA GLY A 247 7.67 0.27 2.36
C GLY A 247 6.79 0.39 3.60
N THR A 248 5.84 -0.54 3.72
CA THR A 248 4.92 -0.63 4.85
C THR A 248 5.60 -1.13 6.13
N PRO A 249 5.13 -0.73 7.32
CA PRO A 249 5.68 -1.22 8.59
C PRO A 249 5.30 -2.68 8.90
N LEU A 250 4.25 -3.21 8.29
CA LEU A 250 3.78 -4.59 8.39
C LEU A 250 3.47 -5.16 7.02
N PRO A 251 3.52 -6.49 6.83
CA PRO A 251 3.08 -7.09 5.57
C PRO A 251 1.54 -7.08 5.47
N TYR A 252 1.03 -6.68 4.32
CA TYR A 252 -0.40 -6.54 4.03
C TYR A 252 -0.93 -7.50 2.96
N SER A 253 -0.06 -8.29 2.33
CA SER A 253 -0.40 -9.33 1.36
C SER A 253 0.58 -10.50 1.47
N PHE A 254 0.13 -11.71 1.09
CA PHE A 254 1.03 -12.86 0.99
C PHE A 254 2.09 -12.73 -0.11
N SER A 255 1.94 -11.80 -1.05
CA SER A 255 3.03 -11.45 -1.98
C SER A 255 4.24 -10.80 -1.30
N GLU A 256 4.06 -10.35 -0.06
CA GLU A 256 5.11 -9.75 0.79
C GLU A 256 5.77 -10.77 1.73
N GLU A 257 5.45 -12.08 1.56
CA GLU A 257 6.10 -13.17 2.29
C GLU A 257 7.62 -13.11 2.09
N GLY A 258 8.38 -13.17 3.18
CA GLY A 258 9.84 -13.06 3.15
C GLY A 258 10.40 -11.63 3.08
N GLN A 259 9.57 -10.60 2.92
CA GLN A 259 10.04 -9.22 3.02
C GLN A 259 10.37 -8.85 4.46
N CYS A 260 11.52 -8.21 4.65
CA CYS A 260 11.89 -7.62 5.93
C CYS A 260 11.32 -6.20 6.01
N LYS A 261 10.29 -5.99 6.82
CA LYS A 261 9.70 -4.67 7.04
C LYS A 261 10.64 -3.79 7.86
N SER A 262 10.85 -2.55 7.41
CA SER A 262 11.91 -1.68 7.91
C SER A 262 11.54 -0.20 7.80
N VAL A 263 12.36 0.63 8.41
CA VAL A 263 12.43 2.08 8.17
C VAL A 263 13.79 2.46 7.64
N ARG A 264 13.93 3.68 7.08
CA ARG A 264 15.20 4.20 6.61
C ARG A 264 15.68 5.32 7.52
N LEU A 265 16.88 5.18 8.07
CA LEU A 265 17.60 6.29 8.69
C LEU A 265 18.51 6.93 7.64
N VAL A 266 18.31 8.23 7.40
CA VAL A 266 18.99 8.97 6.34
C VAL A 266 19.84 10.05 6.95
N ASP A 267 21.14 9.96 6.76
CA ASP A 267 22.10 10.99 7.14
C ASP A 267 22.42 11.85 5.93
N LEU A 268 22.08 13.12 6.03
CA LEU A 268 22.45 14.15 5.06
C LEU A 268 23.70 14.86 5.57
N ALA A 269 24.87 14.58 5.02
CA ALA A 269 26.12 15.20 5.41
C ALA A 269 26.28 16.61 4.79
N ASP A 270 27.05 17.49 5.42
CA ASP A 270 27.19 18.90 4.99
C ASP A 270 27.88 19.04 3.62
N ASP A 271 28.66 18.05 3.21
CA ASP A 271 29.32 17.97 1.91
C ASP A 271 28.40 17.52 0.75
N GLY A 272 27.10 17.31 1.00
CA GLY A 272 26.14 16.81 0.03
C GLY A 272 26.06 15.27 -0.04
N GLY A 273 26.84 14.57 0.78
CA GLY A 273 26.76 13.11 0.92
C GLY A 273 25.43 12.68 1.52
N VAL A 274 24.89 11.54 1.03
CA VAL A 274 23.70 10.89 1.59
C VAL A 274 24.08 9.47 1.97
N ARG A 275 23.83 9.11 3.23
CA ARG A 275 23.99 7.75 3.73
C ARG A 275 22.64 7.26 4.24
N VAL A 276 22.25 6.07 3.83
CA VAL A 276 21.02 5.43 4.25
C VAL A 276 21.34 4.14 4.99
N GLU A 277 20.73 3.98 6.14
CA GLU A 277 20.71 2.74 6.92
C GLU A 277 19.29 2.19 6.94
N VAL A 278 19.12 0.94 6.54
CA VAL A 278 17.83 0.25 6.60
C VAL A 278 17.74 -0.47 7.94
N VAL A 279 16.79 -0.06 8.78
CA VAL A 279 16.61 -0.59 10.13
C VAL A 279 15.38 -1.50 10.17
N PRO A 280 15.55 -2.82 10.37
CA PRO A 280 14.43 -3.75 10.50
C PRO A 280 13.53 -3.40 11.69
N LEU A 281 12.24 -3.51 11.50
CA LEU A 281 11.27 -3.32 12.58
C LEU A 281 11.18 -4.55 13.50
N GLY A 282 11.18 -5.75 12.93
CA GLY A 282 11.14 -7.01 13.68
C GLY A 282 9.84 -7.20 14.49
N VAL A 283 8.74 -6.61 14.03
CA VAL A 283 7.43 -6.66 14.69
C VAL A 283 6.39 -7.29 13.78
N GLY A 284 5.28 -7.71 14.36
CA GLY A 284 4.20 -8.39 13.66
C GLY A 284 4.48 -9.88 13.43
N ARG A 285 3.44 -10.61 13.01
CA ARG A 285 3.55 -12.02 12.66
C ARG A 285 4.13 -12.16 11.27
N PRO A 286 5.14 -13.03 11.06
CA PRO A 286 5.61 -13.32 9.72
C PRO A 286 4.49 -13.97 8.90
N LEU A 287 4.49 -13.73 7.59
CA LEU A 287 3.63 -14.45 6.66
C LEU A 287 4.32 -15.73 6.22
N ARG A 288 3.56 -16.82 6.09
CA ARG A 288 4.07 -18.08 5.56
C ARG A 288 3.00 -18.82 4.77
N THR A 289 3.36 -19.30 3.60
CA THR A 289 2.55 -20.20 2.80
C THR A 289 3.02 -21.64 3.05
N ILE A 290 2.08 -22.54 3.38
CA ILE A 290 2.33 -23.98 3.46
C ILE A 290 1.42 -24.71 2.48
N GLU A 291 1.94 -25.75 1.83
CA GLU A 291 1.25 -26.47 0.78
C GLU A 291 1.45 -27.97 0.94
N GLY A 292 0.38 -28.74 0.78
CA GLY A 292 0.40 -30.20 0.83
C GLY A 292 -0.96 -30.81 1.16
N PRO A 293 -1.05 -32.14 1.16
CA PRO A 293 -2.23 -32.86 1.65
C PRO A 293 -2.47 -32.58 3.15
N LEU A 294 -3.74 -32.47 3.54
CA LEU A 294 -4.12 -32.14 4.90
C LEU A 294 -3.44 -33.05 5.95
N ALA A 295 -3.39 -34.35 5.69
CA ALA A 295 -2.81 -35.33 6.63
C ALA A 295 -1.30 -35.09 6.82
N GLU A 296 -0.57 -34.78 5.76
CA GLU A 296 0.86 -34.48 5.80
C GLU A 296 1.12 -33.18 6.53
N LEU A 297 0.39 -32.09 6.21
CA LEU A 297 0.53 -30.81 6.89
C LEU A 297 0.28 -30.95 8.41
N LEU A 298 -0.65 -31.81 8.83
CA LEU A 298 -0.92 -32.06 10.24
C LEU A 298 0.15 -32.92 10.92
N ALA A 299 0.90 -33.73 10.19
CA ALA A 299 1.91 -34.64 10.73
C ALA A 299 3.34 -34.08 10.69
N ASP A 300 3.64 -33.15 9.79
CA ASP A 300 5.00 -32.67 9.52
C ASP A 300 5.61 -31.88 10.67
N PRO A 301 6.62 -32.43 11.39
CA PRO A 301 7.24 -31.73 12.53
C PRO A 301 8.00 -30.45 12.13
N THR A 302 8.41 -30.31 10.88
CA THR A 302 9.16 -29.13 10.40
C THR A 302 8.28 -27.88 10.34
N LEU A 303 6.96 -28.03 10.38
CA LEU A 303 5.98 -26.97 10.41
C LEU A 303 5.64 -26.45 11.83
N ALA A 304 6.38 -26.87 12.86
CA ALA A 304 6.12 -26.43 14.24
C ALA A 304 6.15 -24.90 14.39
N GLU A 305 7.14 -24.24 13.79
CA GLU A 305 7.28 -22.78 13.83
C GLU A 305 6.19 -22.05 13.03
N ALA A 306 5.55 -22.72 12.07
CA ALA A 306 4.46 -22.14 11.29
C ALA A 306 3.24 -21.79 12.15
N SER A 307 3.10 -22.39 13.35
CA SER A 307 2.05 -22.06 14.32
C SER A 307 2.08 -20.59 14.78
N GLN A 308 3.24 -19.94 14.73
CA GLN A 308 3.42 -18.54 15.12
C GLN A 308 3.21 -17.56 13.94
N ALA A 309 3.24 -18.07 12.71
CA ALA A 309 3.08 -17.27 11.51
C ALA A 309 1.58 -17.07 11.17
N ARG A 310 1.29 -16.00 10.43
CA ARG A 310 0.00 -15.85 9.75
C ARG A 310 0.07 -16.64 8.45
N LEU A 311 -0.80 -17.67 8.33
CA LEU A 311 -0.67 -18.68 7.31
C LEU A 311 -1.66 -18.53 6.15
N ARG A 312 -1.13 -18.74 4.94
CA ARG A 312 -1.87 -19.26 3.80
C ARG A 312 -1.65 -20.77 3.74
N VAL A 313 -2.73 -21.55 3.74
CA VAL A 313 -2.67 -23.00 3.58
C VAL A 313 -3.23 -23.35 2.21
N ILE A 314 -2.45 -24.09 1.41
CA ILE A 314 -2.87 -24.60 0.10
C ILE A 314 -2.98 -26.12 0.21
N LEU A 315 -4.22 -26.62 0.25
CA LEU A 315 -4.47 -28.06 0.28
C LEU A 315 -4.36 -28.65 -1.11
N THR A 316 -3.60 -29.73 -1.23
CA THR A 316 -3.40 -30.47 -2.50
C THR A 316 -4.09 -31.83 -2.52
N ASP A 317 -4.99 -32.10 -1.55
CA ASP A 317 -5.84 -33.29 -1.57
C ASP A 317 -6.65 -33.35 -2.89
N GLU A 318 -6.94 -34.53 -3.43
CA GLU A 318 -7.75 -34.71 -4.66
C GLU A 318 -9.12 -34.04 -4.52
N SER A 319 -9.76 -34.19 -3.37
CA SER A 319 -10.99 -33.49 -3.01
C SER A 319 -10.80 -32.69 -1.73
N LEU A 320 -11.47 -31.53 -1.63
CA LEU A 320 -11.36 -30.69 -0.44
C LEU A 320 -11.83 -31.46 0.82
N PRO A 321 -10.93 -31.71 1.81
CA PRO A 321 -11.28 -32.47 2.99
C PRO A 321 -12.40 -31.78 3.79
N LEU A 322 -13.35 -32.57 4.27
CA LEU A 322 -14.41 -32.06 5.13
C LEU A 322 -13.83 -31.39 6.38
N GLN A 323 -14.37 -30.21 6.72
CA GLN A 323 -13.98 -29.43 7.88
C GLN A 323 -12.46 -29.12 7.94
N ALA A 324 -11.80 -28.95 6.78
CA ALA A 324 -10.36 -28.74 6.70
C ALA A 324 -9.86 -27.62 7.66
N MET A 325 -10.53 -26.46 7.65
CA MET A 325 -10.17 -25.35 8.53
C MET A 325 -10.28 -25.71 10.03
N ALA A 326 -11.33 -26.43 10.44
CA ALA A 326 -11.52 -26.85 11.82
C ALA A 326 -10.44 -27.87 12.29
N ARG A 327 -9.96 -28.70 11.35
CA ARG A 327 -8.90 -29.68 11.60
C ARG A 327 -7.50 -29.04 11.67
N LEU A 328 -7.27 -27.98 10.90
CA LEU A 328 -6.00 -27.25 10.86
C LEU A 328 -5.81 -26.30 12.04
N ARG A 329 -6.85 -25.59 12.48
CA ARG A 329 -6.77 -24.55 13.53
C ARG A 329 -6.14 -24.98 14.85
N PRO A 330 -6.33 -26.21 15.38
CA PRO A 330 -5.67 -26.63 16.62
C PRO A 330 -4.13 -26.60 16.52
N ARG A 331 -3.59 -26.86 15.32
CA ARG A 331 -2.15 -26.82 15.08
C ARG A 331 -1.68 -25.44 14.60
N PHE A 332 -2.48 -24.79 13.76
CA PHE A 332 -2.17 -23.53 13.11
C PHE A 332 -3.25 -22.49 13.44
N PRO A 333 -3.19 -21.84 14.60
CA PRO A 333 -4.28 -20.96 15.07
C PRO A 333 -4.44 -19.69 14.23
N HIS A 334 -3.41 -19.30 13.47
CA HIS A 334 -3.36 -18.05 12.72
C HIS A 334 -3.52 -18.23 11.20
N ILE A 335 -4.33 -19.20 10.76
CA ILE A 335 -4.66 -19.35 9.34
C ILE A 335 -5.53 -18.19 8.91
N ALA A 336 -5.00 -17.37 7.98
CA ALA A 336 -5.69 -16.27 7.36
C ALA A 336 -6.40 -16.70 6.07
N GLU A 337 -5.80 -17.62 5.30
CA GLU A 337 -6.33 -18.06 4.00
C GLU A 337 -6.19 -19.57 3.84
N LEU A 338 -7.26 -20.19 3.35
CA LEU A 338 -7.26 -21.61 2.96
C LEU A 338 -7.63 -21.69 1.48
N ARG A 339 -6.74 -22.23 0.67
CA ARG A 339 -6.95 -22.51 -0.74
C ARG A 339 -6.97 -24.03 -0.98
N HIS A 340 -7.68 -24.46 -2.01
CA HIS A 340 -7.63 -25.84 -2.51
C HIS A 340 -7.11 -25.83 -3.93
N ARG A 341 -6.04 -26.56 -4.17
CA ARG A 341 -5.41 -26.76 -5.48
C ARG A 341 -5.12 -28.25 -5.65
N PRO A 342 -6.11 -29.03 -6.13
CA PRO A 342 -5.89 -30.46 -6.36
C PRO A 342 -4.79 -30.68 -7.38
N PRO A 343 -4.15 -31.86 -7.37
CA PRO A 343 -3.15 -32.22 -8.38
C PRO A 343 -3.72 -32.11 -9.80
N GLU A 344 -2.93 -31.55 -10.70
CA GLU A 344 -3.30 -31.54 -12.12
C GLU A 344 -3.28 -32.97 -12.66
N HIS A 345 -4.42 -33.48 -13.11
CA HIS A 345 -4.46 -34.73 -13.82
C HIS A 345 -3.97 -34.51 -15.26
N PRO A 346 -2.95 -35.25 -15.73
CA PRO A 346 -2.49 -35.18 -17.11
C PRO A 346 -3.66 -35.53 -18.08
N GLY A 347 -4.11 -34.54 -18.84
CA GLY A 347 -5.20 -34.71 -19.82
C GLY A 347 -6.39 -33.77 -19.67
N GLN A 348 -6.42 -32.87 -18.69
CA GLN A 348 -7.44 -31.83 -18.57
C GLN A 348 -6.95 -30.52 -19.21
N ASP A 349 -7.00 -30.46 -20.55
CA ASP A 349 -6.80 -29.22 -21.28
C ASP A 349 -7.90 -28.20 -20.88
N PRO A 350 -7.57 -27.01 -20.38
CA PRO A 350 -8.54 -25.97 -20.03
C PRO A 350 -9.47 -25.60 -21.21
N VAL A 351 -9.00 -25.70 -22.46
CA VAL A 351 -9.78 -25.43 -23.68
C VAL A 351 -10.80 -26.55 -23.89
N ALA A 352 -10.38 -27.80 -23.81
CA ALA A 352 -11.26 -28.96 -23.92
C ALA A 352 -12.27 -29.02 -22.75
N ARG A 353 -11.93 -28.50 -21.58
CA ARG A 353 -12.83 -28.33 -20.45
C ARG A 353 -13.90 -27.27 -20.72
N ALA A 354 -13.50 -26.10 -21.22
CA ALA A 354 -14.43 -25.04 -21.60
C ALA A 354 -15.41 -25.48 -22.71
N GLU A 355 -14.96 -26.29 -23.66
CA GLU A 355 -15.81 -26.83 -24.71
C GLU A 355 -16.82 -27.85 -24.17
N ARG A 356 -16.42 -28.71 -23.22
CA ARG A 356 -17.31 -29.69 -22.57
C ARG A 356 -18.38 -29.06 -21.69
N ILE A 357 -18.10 -27.93 -21.07
CA ILE A 357 -19.02 -27.22 -20.16
C ILE A 357 -19.57 -25.94 -20.83
N GLY A 358 -19.49 -25.84 -22.14
CA GLY A 358 -19.79 -24.66 -22.93
C GLY A 358 -21.25 -24.20 -22.93
N PRO A 359 -21.52 -23.02 -23.51
CA PRO A 359 -22.83 -22.36 -23.46
C PRO A 359 -23.93 -23.11 -24.28
N GLN A 360 -23.54 -24.10 -25.10
CA GLN A 360 -24.44 -24.94 -25.87
C GLN A 360 -25.23 -25.95 -25.01
N LEU A 361 -24.82 -26.23 -23.79
CA LEU A 361 -25.49 -27.13 -22.87
C LEU A 361 -26.62 -26.43 -22.12
N SER A 362 -27.71 -27.17 -21.85
CA SER A 362 -28.75 -26.68 -20.95
C SER A 362 -28.17 -26.40 -19.52
N PRO A 363 -28.82 -25.58 -18.71
CA PRO A 363 -28.36 -25.31 -17.33
C PRO A 363 -28.14 -26.59 -16.51
N LEU A 364 -28.99 -27.58 -16.65
CA LEU A 364 -28.86 -28.86 -15.95
C LEU A 364 -27.68 -29.69 -16.50
N GLU A 365 -27.53 -29.79 -17.80
CA GLU A 365 -26.42 -30.53 -18.43
C GLU A 365 -25.07 -29.85 -18.05
N ARG A 366 -25.02 -28.53 -18.03
CA ARG A 366 -23.83 -27.78 -17.62
C ARG A 366 -23.48 -28.04 -16.14
N SER A 367 -24.49 -28.07 -15.27
CA SER A 367 -24.27 -28.36 -13.85
C SER A 367 -23.81 -29.81 -13.63
N LEU A 368 -24.36 -30.77 -14.41
CA LEU A 368 -23.94 -32.16 -14.37
C LEU A 368 -22.54 -32.38 -14.94
N ALA A 369 -22.20 -31.67 -16.02
CA ALA A 369 -20.85 -31.70 -16.60
C ALA A 369 -19.82 -31.09 -15.65
N PHE A 370 -20.17 -29.98 -15.03
CA PHE A 370 -19.34 -29.36 -13.99
C PHE A 370 -19.16 -30.26 -12.76
N PHE A 371 -20.22 -30.89 -12.29
CA PHE A 371 -20.16 -31.87 -11.20
C PHE A 371 -19.21 -33.02 -11.54
N ALA A 372 -19.37 -33.60 -12.73
CA ALA A 372 -18.53 -34.72 -13.18
C ALA A 372 -17.05 -34.29 -13.29
N ASP A 373 -16.80 -33.09 -13.76
CA ASP A 373 -15.46 -32.51 -13.86
C ASP A 373 -14.81 -32.28 -12.48
N GLN A 374 -15.59 -31.80 -11.49
CA GLN A 374 -15.09 -31.53 -10.14
C GLN A 374 -14.94 -32.80 -9.29
N GLN A 375 -15.80 -33.80 -9.49
CA GLN A 375 -15.81 -35.01 -8.68
C GLN A 375 -15.07 -36.18 -9.33
N GLY A 376 -14.63 -36.06 -10.60
CA GLY A 376 -14.01 -37.14 -11.37
C GLY A 376 -14.95 -38.30 -11.68
N ARG A 377 -16.26 -38.16 -11.40
CA ARG A 377 -17.31 -39.15 -11.66
C ARG A 377 -18.64 -38.53 -12.08
N ALA A 378 -19.46 -39.24 -12.76
CA ALA A 378 -20.83 -38.80 -13.06
C ALA A 378 -21.68 -38.69 -11.78
N ALA A 379 -22.60 -37.72 -11.77
CA ALA A 379 -23.56 -37.57 -10.67
C ALA A 379 -24.52 -38.78 -10.61
N GLU A 380 -24.75 -39.30 -9.40
CA GLU A 380 -25.72 -40.35 -9.14
C GLU A 380 -27.15 -39.78 -9.08
N GLU A 381 -28.19 -40.64 -9.12
CA GLU A 381 -29.57 -40.18 -9.20
C GLU A 381 -30.01 -39.24 -8.05
N PRO A 382 -29.61 -39.45 -6.78
CA PRO A 382 -29.90 -38.50 -5.73
C PRO A 382 -29.27 -37.10 -5.95
N GLU A 383 -28.03 -37.06 -6.46
CA GLU A 383 -27.29 -35.81 -6.74
C GLU A 383 -27.89 -35.08 -7.94
N ARG A 384 -28.27 -35.80 -8.99
CA ARG A 384 -28.97 -35.27 -10.17
C ARG A 384 -30.29 -34.60 -9.78
N ARG A 385 -31.04 -35.24 -8.87
CA ARG A 385 -32.29 -34.69 -8.35
C ARG A 385 -32.04 -33.36 -7.57
N LEU A 386 -31.05 -33.33 -6.69
CA LEU A 386 -30.70 -32.15 -5.94
C LEU A 386 -30.25 -30.96 -6.83
N LEU A 387 -29.44 -31.24 -7.85
CA LEU A 387 -29.02 -30.23 -8.83
C LEU A 387 -30.21 -29.66 -9.60
N ARG A 388 -31.19 -30.52 -10.00
CA ARG A 388 -32.41 -30.08 -10.68
C ARG A 388 -33.27 -29.19 -9.76
N GLU A 389 -33.51 -29.64 -8.55
CA GLU A 389 -34.29 -28.88 -7.56
C GLU A 389 -33.65 -27.52 -7.26
N ALA A 390 -32.31 -27.46 -7.14
CA ALA A 390 -31.57 -26.20 -6.90
C ALA A 390 -31.69 -25.23 -8.10
N LEU A 391 -31.59 -25.74 -9.34
CA LEU A 391 -31.77 -24.93 -10.54
C LEU A 391 -33.20 -24.39 -10.67
N GLU A 392 -34.21 -25.21 -10.43
CA GLU A 392 -35.61 -24.77 -10.41
C GLU A 392 -35.90 -23.73 -9.32
N ALA A 393 -35.24 -23.86 -8.17
CA ALA A 393 -35.35 -22.86 -7.10
C ALA A 393 -34.67 -21.52 -7.46
N ALA A 394 -33.55 -21.56 -8.18
CA ALA A 394 -32.85 -20.38 -8.66
C ALA A 394 -33.70 -19.60 -9.68
N VAL A 395 -34.26 -20.29 -10.68
CA VAL A 395 -35.15 -19.68 -11.69
C VAL A 395 -36.36 -19.02 -11.04
N ARG A 396 -36.99 -19.68 -10.07
CA ARG A 396 -38.13 -19.10 -9.32
C ARG A 396 -37.76 -17.86 -8.47
N ARG A 397 -36.49 -17.66 -8.15
CA ARG A 397 -36.02 -16.44 -7.44
C ARG A 397 -35.77 -15.26 -8.38
N GLU A 398 -35.33 -15.53 -9.60
CA GLU A 398 -35.10 -14.50 -10.62
C GLU A 398 -36.42 -13.95 -11.22
N GLU A 399 -37.52 -14.71 -11.15
CA GLU A 399 -38.86 -14.32 -11.61
C GLU A 399 -39.66 -13.50 -10.57
N ARG A 400 -39.11 -13.25 -9.39
CA ARG A 400 -39.72 -12.44 -8.30
C ARG A 400 -39.00 -11.11 -8.13
#